data_4240c06e06173cb8ae2dc469ea389e2b
#
_entry.id   4240c06e06173cb8ae2dc469ea389e2b
#
_cell.length_a   1.000
_cell.length_b   1.000
_cell.length_c   1.000
_cell.angle_alpha   90.00
_cell.angle_beta   90.00
_cell.angle_gamma   90.00
#
_symmetry.space_group_name_H-M   'P 1'
#
loop_
_entity.id
_entity.type
_entity.pdbx_description
1 polymer ?
#
loop_
_entity_poly.entity_id
_entity_poly.type
_entity_poly.pdbx_seq_one_letter_code
_entity_poly.pdbx_strand_id
1 'polypeptide(L)'
;MGNQGASSAGTRQAINWLWNGEIGEVTRVDSFTNRPIWPQGIPTPKEKDPIPDTLDWDSFIGPAKYRDYNSIYTPWNFRGWWDFGSGALGDMANHILQVASKGLNLGYPDEVIGSSTMLMTDSCPSAEKITYHFPARDNMKKMACPPVVLNWYDGGITPELPFDMPADKHFDENGVTVYYGTKDTMV
;
A
#
# COMPACT_ATOMS: atom_id res chain seq x y z
N MET A 1 17.03 2.49 -2.36
CA MET A 1 15.57 2.26 -2.28
C MET A 1 14.93 2.78 -3.55
N GLY A 2 14.09 1.97 -4.19
CA GLY A 2 13.51 2.26 -5.50
C GLY A 2 12.18 3.01 -5.45
N ASN A 3 12.08 4.14 -4.77
CA ASN A 3 10.87 4.96 -4.73
C ASN A 3 11.01 6.22 -5.62
N GLN A 4 11.25 6.00 -6.91
CA GLN A 4 11.46 7.07 -7.90
C GLN A 4 10.23 7.97 -8.09
N GLY A 5 9.02 7.46 -7.91
CA GLY A 5 7.78 8.24 -7.95
C GLY A 5 7.77 9.43 -6.97
N ALA A 6 8.50 9.29 -5.86
CA ALA A 6 8.67 10.33 -4.86
C ALA A 6 9.21 11.67 -5.39
N SER A 7 9.97 11.65 -6.46
CA SER A 7 10.56 12.83 -7.09
C SER A 7 9.84 13.29 -8.36
N SER A 8 8.73 12.66 -8.74
CA SER A 8 7.98 13.02 -9.94
C SER A 8 7.37 14.43 -9.84
N ALA A 9 7.12 15.04 -10.99
CA ALA A 9 6.46 16.35 -11.06
C ALA A 9 5.03 16.27 -10.50
N GLY A 10 4.28 15.21 -10.84
CA GLY A 10 2.91 14.99 -10.35
C GLY A 10 2.85 14.87 -8.83
N THR A 11 3.76 14.10 -8.21
CA THR A 11 3.87 13.99 -6.74
C THR A 11 4.09 15.37 -6.10
N ARG A 12 5.02 16.17 -6.62
CA ARG A 12 5.26 17.52 -6.11
C ARG A 12 4.05 18.44 -6.28
N GLN A 13 3.36 18.33 -7.40
CA GLN A 13 2.17 19.14 -7.68
C GLN A 13 1.02 18.77 -6.73
N ALA A 14 0.73 17.49 -6.55
CA ALA A 14 -0.30 17.02 -5.61
C ALA A 14 -0.02 17.50 -4.18
N ILE A 15 1.21 17.36 -3.71
CA ILE A 15 1.62 17.87 -2.39
C ILE A 15 1.44 19.37 -2.28
N ASN A 16 1.80 20.12 -3.33
CA ASN A 16 1.62 21.59 -3.32
C ASN A 16 0.14 22.00 -3.26
N TRP A 17 -0.74 21.30 -3.96
CA TRP A 17 -2.19 21.55 -3.87
C TRP A 17 -2.72 21.29 -2.46
N LEU A 18 -2.32 20.19 -1.83
CA LEU A 18 -2.68 19.92 -0.43
C LEU A 18 -2.19 21.04 0.48
N TRP A 19 -0.91 21.41 0.39
CA TRP A 19 -0.30 22.46 1.24
C TRP A 19 -0.88 23.86 1.03
N ASN A 20 -1.41 24.14 -0.16
CA ASN A 20 -2.10 25.38 -0.46
C ASN A 20 -3.58 25.37 -0.02
N GLY A 21 -4.11 24.22 0.43
CA GLY A 21 -5.49 24.05 0.85
C GLY A 21 -6.49 24.15 -0.31
N GLU A 22 -6.09 23.71 -1.52
CA GLU A 22 -6.94 23.76 -2.71
C GLU A 22 -8.23 22.96 -2.52
N ILE A 23 -8.12 21.75 -1.96
CA ILE A 23 -9.28 20.89 -1.65
C ILE A 23 -9.83 21.08 -0.23
N GLY A 24 -9.30 22.03 0.54
CA GLY A 24 -9.71 22.29 1.93
C GLY A 24 -9.07 21.31 2.93
N GLU A 25 -9.78 21.04 4.02
CA GLU A 25 -9.35 20.12 5.07
C GLU A 25 -9.58 18.68 4.65
N VAL A 26 -8.53 17.87 4.61
CA VAL A 26 -8.64 16.44 4.26
C VAL A 26 -8.87 15.62 5.52
N THR A 27 -9.98 14.90 5.55
CA THR A 27 -10.37 14.05 6.68
C THR A 27 -10.36 12.54 6.35
N ARG A 28 -10.37 12.20 5.05
CA ARG A 28 -10.34 10.82 4.57
C ARG A 28 -9.42 10.69 3.36
N VAL A 29 -8.71 9.58 3.30
CA VAL A 29 -7.92 9.16 2.13
C VAL A 29 -8.22 7.69 1.86
N ASP A 30 -8.52 7.36 0.61
CA ASP A 30 -8.67 5.98 0.18
C ASP A 30 -7.60 5.68 -0.87
N SER A 31 -6.82 4.63 -0.65
CA SER A 31 -5.77 4.20 -1.57
C SER A 31 -5.91 2.74 -1.89
N PHE A 32 -5.81 2.38 -3.16
CA PHE A 32 -5.79 0.98 -3.55
C PHE A 32 -4.71 0.68 -4.59
N THR A 33 -4.39 -0.60 -4.72
CA THR A 33 -3.55 -1.17 -5.78
C THR A 33 -4.14 -2.49 -6.26
N ASN A 34 -3.92 -2.83 -7.52
CA ASN A 34 -4.29 -4.13 -8.08
C ASN A 34 -3.32 -5.26 -7.66
N ARG A 35 -2.31 -4.95 -6.85
CA ARG A 35 -1.37 -5.96 -6.31
C ARG A 35 -2.06 -6.79 -5.21
N PRO A 36 -1.60 -8.04 -4.99
CA PRO A 36 -0.41 -8.68 -5.57
C PRO A 36 -0.65 -9.23 -6.98
N ILE A 37 0.41 -9.23 -7.80
CA ILE A 37 0.49 -10.00 -9.07
C ILE A 37 1.45 -11.20 -8.93
N TRP A 38 1.96 -11.41 -7.75
CA TRP A 38 2.75 -12.56 -7.33
C TRP A 38 1.91 -13.51 -6.47
N PRO A 39 2.32 -14.78 -6.31
CA PRO A 39 1.62 -15.72 -5.44
C PRO A 39 1.58 -15.23 -4.00
N GLN A 40 0.37 -15.08 -3.44
CA GLN A 40 0.10 -14.63 -2.08
C GLN A 40 -1.22 -15.24 -1.61
N GLY A 41 -1.41 -15.45 -0.31
CA GLY A 41 -2.60 -16.09 0.23
C GLY A 41 -2.69 -17.59 -0.11
N ILE A 42 -1.56 -18.25 -0.27
CA ILE A 42 -1.45 -19.65 -0.61
C ILE A 42 -0.76 -20.45 0.51
N PRO A 43 -1.03 -21.75 0.64
CA PRO A 43 -0.39 -22.57 1.65
C PRO A 43 1.11 -22.75 1.37
N THR A 44 1.86 -23.05 2.42
CA THR A 44 3.27 -23.45 2.31
C THR A 44 3.41 -24.66 1.39
N PRO A 45 4.32 -24.64 0.41
CA PRO A 45 4.54 -25.81 -0.46
C PRO A 45 5.03 -27.00 0.37
N LYS A 46 4.52 -28.17 0.05
CA LYS A 46 4.91 -29.44 0.70
C LYS A 46 6.09 -30.12 0.01
N GLU A 47 6.26 -29.79 -1.26
CA GLU A 47 7.26 -30.37 -2.11
C GLU A 47 8.49 -29.46 -2.17
N LYS A 48 9.63 -30.05 -2.45
CA LYS A 48 10.89 -29.33 -2.67
C LYS A 48 11.31 -29.47 -4.11
N ASP A 49 11.85 -28.39 -4.64
CA ASP A 49 12.45 -28.34 -5.97
C ASP A 49 13.98 -28.42 -5.88
N PRO A 50 14.66 -28.84 -6.95
CA PRO A 50 16.10 -28.71 -7.03
C PRO A 50 16.48 -27.23 -7.01
N ILE A 51 17.51 -26.89 -6.22
CA ILE A 51 18.05 -25.53 -6.19
C ILE A 51 18.75 -25.24 -7.53
N PRO A 52 18.38 -24.15 -8.25
CA PRO A 52 19.09 -23.78 -9.46
C PRO A 52 20.59 -23.50 -9.22
N ASP A 53 21.46 -23.89 -10.12
CA ASP A 53 22.92 -23.66 -10.02
C ASP A 53 23.29 -22.17 -9.88
N THR A 54 22.39 -21.27 -10.30
CA THR A 54 22.57 -19.82 -10.23
C THR A 54 22.09 -19.20 -8.92
N LEU A 55 21.54 -20.01 -7.99
CA LEU A 55 20.99 -19.53 -6.72
C LEU A 55 21.73 -20.13 -5.53
N ASP A 56 22.32 -19.27 -4.72
CA ASP A 56 22.76 -19.62 -3.38
C ASP A 56 21.55 -19.52 -2.44
N TRP A 57 20.87 -20.66 -2.22
CA TRP A 57 19.64 -20.69 -1.42
C TRP A 57 19.89 -20.37 0.05
N ASP A 58 21.01 -20.78 0.60
CA ASP A 58 21.37 -20.52 2.00
C ASP A 58 21.58 -19.03 2.25
N SER A 59 22.31 -18.36 1.35
CA SER A 59 22.46 -16.92 1.38
C SER A 59 21.15 -16.16 1.13
N PHE A 60 20.26 -16.69 0.28
CA PHE A 60 18.95 -16.09 0.04
C PHE A 60 18.04 -16.13 1.28
N ILE A 61 17.99 -17.27 1.99
CA ILE A 61 17.25 -17.42 3.24
C ILE A 61 17.70 -16.36 4.27
N GLY A 62 18.99 -16.11 4.36
CA GLY A 62 19.57 -15.16 5.32
C GLY A 62 19.20 -15.50 6.77
N PRO A 63 18.61 -14.56 7.53
CA PRO A 63 18.29 -14.78 8.94
C PRO A 63 16.95 -15.54 9.15
N ALA A 64 16.21 -15.85 8.09
CA ALA A 64 14.95 -16.57 8.21
C ALA A 64 15.18 -18.03 8.62
N LYS A 65 14.14 -18.67 9.16
CA LYS A 65 14.20 -20.10 9.49
C LYS A 65 14.45 -20.93 8.22
N TYR A 66 15.39 -21.86 8.29
CA TYR A 66 15.68 -22.77 7.17
C TYR A 66 14.42 -23.49 6.68
N ARG A 67 14.26 -23.53 5.37
CA ARG A 67 13.25 -24.31 4.65
C ARG A 67 13.81 -24.86 3.34
N ASP A 68 13.25 -25.98 2.90
CA ASP A 68 13.60 -26.53 1.59
C ASP A 68 13.23 -25.54 0.48
N TYR A 69 14.04 -25.52 -0.57
CA TYR A 69 13.76 -24.68 -1.73
C TYR A 69 12.52 -25.14 -2.47
N ASN A 70 11.72 -24.17 -2.88
CA ASN A 70 10.66 -24.35 -3.86
C ASN A 70 10.63 -23.12 -4.77
N SER A 71 10.42 -23.32 -6.07
CA SER A 71 10.43 -22.24 -7.08
C SER A 71 9.36 -21.18 -6.86
N ILE A 72 8.35 -21.49 -6.02
CA ILE A 72 7.32 -20.51 -5.61
C ILE A 72 7.89 -19.37 -4.76
N TYR A 73 9.10 -19.49 -4.19
CA TYR A 73 9.72 -18.44 -3.38
C TYR A 73 10.51 -17.42 -4.20
N THR A 74 11.02 -17.81 -5.39
CA THR A 74 11.99 -16.99 -6.15
C THR A 74 11.67 -16.93 -7.64
N PRO A 75 12.29 -15.99 -8.36
CA PRO A 75 13.01 -14.80 -7.91
C PRO A 75 12.08 -13.64 -7.55
N TRP A 76 10.87 -13.59 -8.12
CA TRP A 76 9.88 -12.51 -8.00
C TRP A 76 8.93 -12.74 -6.83
N ASN A 77 8.62 -13.99 -6.55
CA ASN A 77 7.54 -14.45 -5.71
C ASN A 77 7.80 -14.26 -4.20
N PHE A 78 9.04 -13.99 -3.80
CA PHE A 78 9.44 -13.78 -2.40
C PHE A 78 8.56 -12.74 -1.70
N ARG A 79 7.99 -11.81 -2.42
CA ARG A 79 7.15 -10.73 -1.91
C ARG A 79 5.94 -11.20 -1.12
N GLY A 80 5.39 -12.33 -1.50
CA GLY A 80 4.19 -12.91 -0.87
C GLY A 80 4.45 -13.73 0.40
N TRP A 81 5.70 -13.91 0.81
CA TRP A 81 6.10 -14.78 1.92
C TRP A 81 6.66 -13.97 3.07
N TRP A 82 6.08 -14.14 4.29
CA TRP A 82 6.45 -13.36 5.46
C TRP A 82 7.95 -13.37 5.81
N ASP A 83 8.64 -14.51 5.56
CA ASP A 83 10.07 -14.61 5.84
C ASP A 83 10.95 -13.80 4.87
N PHE A 84 10.44 -13.44 3.70
CA PHE A 84 11.22 -12.82 2.62
C PHE A 84 10.67 -11.48 2.17
N GLY A 85 9.38 -11.23 2.39
CA GLY A 85 8.67 -10.05 1.93
C GLY A 85 7.57 -9.62 2.90
N SER A 86 6.79 -8.63 2.50
CA SER A 86 5.77 -8.01 3.34
C SER A 86 4.42 -7.84 2.63
N GLY A 87 4.18 -8.68 1.61
CA GLY A 87 2.95 -8.67 0.85
C GLY A 87 2.71 -7.39 0.04
N ALA A 88 1.51 -7.27 -0.50
CA ALA A 88 1.14 -6.11 -1.31
C ALA A 88 1.16 -4.81 -0.52
N LEU A 89 0.72 -4.81 0.74
CA LEU A 89 0.79 -3.63 1.59
C LEU A 89 2.22 -3.12 1.74
N GLY A 90 3.13 -3.96 2.22
CA GLY A 90 4.50 -3.51 2.49
C GLY A 90 5.29 -3.19 1.22
N ASP A 91 5.04 -3.90 0.12
CA ASP A 91 5.72 -3.67 -1.16
C ASP A 91 5.22 -2.40 -1.85
N MET A 92 3.91 -2.11 -1.81
CA MET A 92 3.30 -1.04 -2.60
C MET A 92 2.96 0.23 -1.80
N ALA A 93 2.67 0.12 -0.51
CA ALA A 93 2.26 1.30 0.25
C ALA A 93 3.34 2.38 0.33
N ASN A 94 4.62 1.99 0.37
CA ASN A 94 5.73 2.94 0.34
C ASN A 94 5.78 3.79 -0.94
N HIS A 95 5.19 3.30 -2.04
CA HIS A 95 5.06 4.05 -3.30
C HIS A 95 3.80 4.90 -3.31
N ILE A 96 2.67 4.32 -2.90
CA ILE A 96 1.33 4.91 -3.08
C ILE A 96 1.00 5.89 -1.95
N LEU A 97 1.25 5.51 -0.68
CA LEU A 97 0.90 6.33 0.48
C LEU A 97 1.86 7.49 0.75
N GLN A 98 2.96 7.59 0.01
CA GLN A 98 3.96 8.62 0.21
C GLN A 98 3.40 10.04 0.03
N VAL A 99 2.52 10.25 -0.98
CA VAL A 99 1.90 11.56 -1.21
C VAL A 99 1.00 11.92 -0.03
N ALA A 100 0.19 10.97 0.47
CA ALA A 100 -0.66 11.20 1.63
C ALA A 100 0.18 11.47 2.89
N SER A 101 1.16 10.63 3.16
CA SER A 101 2.03 10.76 4.34
C SER A 101 2.73 12.12 4.38
N LYS A 102 3.34 12.54 3.27
CA LYS A 102 4.06 13.81 3.19
C LYS A 102 3.13 15.00 3.03
N GLY A 103 2.12 14.89 2.16
CA GLY A 103 1.21 15.98 1.84
C GLY A 103 0.31 16.35 3.01
N LEU A 104 -0.10 15.39 3.83
CA LEU A 104 -0.95 15.60 4.99
C LEU A 104 -0.17 15.62 6.32
N ASN A 105 1.14 15.49 6.29
CA ASN A 105 2.00 15.45 7.48
C ASN A 105 1.51 14.42 8.52
N LEU A 106 1.23 13.16 8.08
CA LEU A 106 0.44 12.21 8.87
C LEU A 106 1.11 11.76 10.18
N GLY A 107 2.42 11.53 10.20
CA GLY A 107 3.09 10.95 11.37
C GLY A 107 2.70 9.48 11.61
N TYR A 108 2.40 9.12 12.86
CA TYR A 108 1.99 7.77 13.24
C TYR A 108 0.49 7.70 13.52
N PRO A 109 -0.19 6.62 13.14
CA PRO A 109 -1.60 6.41 13.50
C PRO A 109 -1.75 6.04 14.97
N ASP A 110 -2.87 6.43 15.57
CA ASP A 110 -3.25 6.01 16.93
C ASP A 110 -3.91 4.64 16.93
N GLU A 111 -4.55 4.28 15.84
CA GLU A 111 -5.26 3.01 15.68
C GLU A 111 -5.08 2.46 14.27
N VAL A 112 -4.95 1.13 14.18
CA VAL A 112 -4.90 0.39 12.92
C VAL A 112 -5.87 -0.78 13.00
N ILE A 113 -6.81 -0.84 12.05
CA ILE A 113 -7.82 -1.90 11.95
C ILE A 113 -7.59 -2.68 10.66
N GLY A 114 -7.27 -3.98 10.79
CA GLY A 114 -7.05 -4.87 9.65
C GLY A 114 -8.25 -5.79 9.39
N SER A 115 -8.52 -6.00 8.10
CA SER A 115 -9.42 -7.04 7.60
C SER A 115 -8.82 -7.65 6.36
N SER A 116 -8.80 -8.98 6.27
CA SER A 116 -8.14 -9.67 5.16
C SER A 116 -8.91 -10.92 4.75
N THR A 117 -8.54 -11.48 3.61
CA THR A 117 -8.86 -12.85 3.24
C THR A 117 -8.22 -13.83 4.23
N MET A 118 -8.45 -15.12 4.04
CA MET A 118 -7.93 -16.16 4.93
C MET A 118 -6.43 -16.00 5.18
N LEU A 119 -6.05 -15.93 6.46
CA LEU A 119 -4.64 -15.86 6.86
C LEU A 119 -3.96 -17.23 6.69
N MET A 120 -2.79 -17.20 6.09
CA MET A 120 -1.88 -18.34 5.99
C MET A 120 -0.73 -18.17 6.97
N THR A 121 -0.09 -19.28 7.34
CA THR A 121 1.02 -19.24 8.30
C THR A 121 2.24 -18.51 7.73
N ASP A 122 2.59 -18.79 6.48
CA ASP A 122 3.85 -18.35 5.87
C ASP A 122 3.68 -17.32 4.78
N SER A 123 2.47 -17.16 4.21
CA SER A 123 2.20 -16.20 3.16
C SER A 123 1.26 -15.09 3.60
N CYS A 124 1.46 -13.91 3.02
CA CYS A 124 0.60 -12.76 3.23
C CYS A 124 -0.82 -13.02 2.66
N PRO A 125 -1.87 -12.38 3.16
CA PRO A 125 -3.23 -12.58 2.65
C PRO A 125 -3.35 -12.13 1.19
N SER A 126 -4.21 -12.79 0.41
CA SER A 126 -4.40 -12.48 -1.01
C SER A 126 -5.07 -11.13 -1.27
N ALA A 127 -5.82 -10.62 -0.30
CA ALA A 127 -6.43 -9.29 -0.34
C ALA A 127 -6.66 -8.79 1.09
N GLU A 128 -6.53 -7.48 1.27
CA GLU A 128 -6.76 -6.85 2.57
C GLU A 128 -7.29 -5.42 2.44
N LYS A 129 -8.01 -5.03 3.50
CA LYS A 129 -8.38 -3.65 3.79
C LYS A 129 -7.81 -3.26 5.13
N ILE A 130 -7.02 -2.20 5.16
CA ILE A 130 -6.45 -1.67 6.40
C ILE A 130 -6.92 -0.23 6.59
N THR A 131 -7.47 0.07 7.75
CA THR A 131 -7.89 1.42 8.13
C THR A 131 -6.93 1.95 9.18
N TYR A 132 -6.36 3.12 8.91
CA TYR A 132 -5.47 3.86 9.81
C TYR A 132 -6.18 5.10 10.32
N HIS A 133 -6.21 5.31 11.62
CA HIS A 133 -6.70 6.53 12.25
C HIS A 133 -5.52 7.39 12.69
N PHE A 134 -5.38 8.56 12.10
CA PHE A 134 -4.34 9.52 12.46
C PHE A 134 -4.93 10.64 13.30
N PRO A 135 -4.28 11.06 14.40
CA PRO A 135 -4.73 12.17 15.22
C PRO A 135 -4.62 13.51 14.47
N ALA A 136 -5.21 14.55 15.04
CA ALA A 136 -4.95 15.90 14.60
C ALA A 136 -3.46 16.25 14.77
N ARG A 137 -2.91 16.98 13.83
CA ARG A 137 -1.51 17.44 13.82
C ARG A 137 -1.49 18.97 13.83
N ASP A 138 -0.30 19.54 14.06
CA ASP A 138 -0.12 20.99 13.97
C ASP A 138 -0.45 21.47 12.55
N ASN A 139 -1.25 22.53 12.47
CA ASN A 139 -1.63 23.11 11.19
C ASN A 139 -0.39 23.65 10.45
N MET A 140 -0.35 23.40 9.16
CA MET A 140 0.58 24.04 8.26
C MET A 140 0.08 25.45 7.88
N LYS A 141 0.94 26.28 7.29
CA LYS A 141 0.65 27.70 7.03
C LYS A 141 -0.69 27.95 6.30
N LYS A 142 -1.09 27.07 5.40
CA LYS A 142 -2.31 27.21 4.59
C LYS A 142 -3.22 25.96 4.63
N MET A 143 -2.82 24.94 5.34
CA MET A 143 -3.54 23.67 5.44
C MET A 143 -3.79 23.34 6.90
N ALA A 144 -5.04 23.20 7.29
CA ALA A 144 -5.39 22.58 8.57
C ALA A 144 -5.10 21.07 8.51
N CYS A 145 -4.71 20.49 9.63
CA CYS A 145 -4.36 19.08 9.75
C CYS A 145 -5.28 18.37 10.76
N PRO A 146 -6.59 18.25 10.46
CA PRO A 146 -7.55 17.54 11.31
C PRO A 146 -7.20 16.05 11.41
N PRO A 147 -7.88 15.28 12.28
CA PRO A 147 -7.79 13.83 12.24
C PRO A 147 -8.07 13.29 10.82
N VAL A 148 -7.34 12.26 10.41
CA VAL A 148 -7.49 11.64 9.07
C VAL A 148 -7.73 10.15 9.22
N VAL A 149 -8.72 9.63 8.50
CA VAL A 149 -8.90 8.20 8.28
C VAL A 149 -8.31 7.85 6.92
N LEU A 150 -7.29 6.99 6.90
CA LEU A 150 -6.71 6.49 5.67
C LEU A 150 -7.05 5.01 5.53
N ASN A 151 -7.67 4.65 4.41
CA ASN A 151 -7.98 3.28 4.05
C ASN A 151 -7.06 2.80 2.94
N TRP A 152 -6.45 1.66 3.16
CA TRP A 152 -5.72 0.89 2.16
C TRP A 152 -6.54 -0.28 1.68
N TYR A 153 -6.44 -0.57 0.39
CA TYR A 153 -7.11 -1.72 -0.25
C TYR A 153 -6.13 -2.37 -1.24
N ASP A 154 -6.12 -3.70 -1.28
CA ASP A 154 -5.38 -4.45 -2.28
C ASP A 154 -6.08 -5.76 -2.66
N GLY A 155 -5.42 -6.58 -3.49
CA GLY A 155 -5.92 -7.89 -3.90
C GLY A 155 -7.22 -7.83 -4.71
N GLY A 156 -7.49 -6.72 -5.39
CA GLY A 156 -8.70 -6.51 -6.18
C GLY A 156 -9.86 -5.89 -5.41
N ILE A 157 -9.68 -5.58 -4.13
CA ILE A 157 -10.64 -4.77 -3.37
C ILE A 157 -10.39 -3.30 -3.74
N THR A 158 -11.45 -2.58 -4.09
CA THR A 158 -11.40 -1.15 -4.44
C THR A 158 -12.24 -0.33 -3.49
N PRO A 159 -11.89 0.95 -3.24
CA PRO A 159 -12.78 1.87 -2.54
C PRO A 159 -14.02 2.18 -3.39
N GLU A 160 -15.04 2.73 -2.75
CA GLU A 160 -16.19 3.29 -3.45
C GLU A 160 -15.75 4.48 -4.32
N LEU A 161 -16.41 4.64 -5.47
CA LEU A 161 -16.22 5.82 -6.31
C LEU A 161 -16.69 7.08 -5.56
N PRO A 162 -15.97 8.21 -5.64
CA PRO A 162 -16.46 9.48 -5.13
C PRO A 162 -17.83 9.81 -5.71
N PHE A 163 -18.74 10.32 -4.88
CA PHE A 163 -20.13 10.62 -5.29
C PHE A 163 -20.22 11.61 -6.46
N ASP A 164 -19.28 12.54 -6.54
CA ASP A 164 -19.18 13.59 -7.55
C ASP A 164 -18.34 13.17 -8.78
N MET A 165 -17.84 11.94 -8.80
CA MET A 165 -17.09 11.44 -9.95
C MET A 165 -18.01 11.25 -11.16
N PRO A 166 -17.66 11.79 -12.36
CA PRO A 166 -18.46 11.60 -13.56
C PRO A 166 -18.70 10.12 -13.85
N ALA A 167 -19.93 9.78 -14.29
CA ALA A 167 -20.37 8.40 -14.50
C ALA A 167 -19.57 7.64 -15.58
N ASP A 168 -18.87 8.34 -16.44
CA ASP A 168 -17.98 7.79 -17.48
C ASP A 168 -16.55 7.62 -17.00
N LYS A 169 -16.22 8.01 -15.77
CA LYS A 169 -14.89 7.88 -15.16
C LYS A 169 -14.80 6.65 -14.29
N HIS A 170 -13.64 6.03 -14.34
CA HIS A 170 -13.27 4.89 -13.53
C HIS A 170 -11.89 5.13 -12.93
N PHE A 171 -11.58 4.45 -11.84
CA PHE A 171 -10.23 4.44 -11.31
C PHE A 171 -9.27 3.78 -12.28
N ASP A 172 -8.00 4.23 -12.26
CA ASP A 172 -6.93 3.49 -12.94
C ASP A 172 -6.87 2.07 -12.37
N GLU A 173 -6.84 1.07 -13.25
CA GLU A 173 -6.84 -0.34 -12.87
C GLU A 173 -5.62 -0.76 -12.02
N ASN A 174 -4.52 -0.02 -12.13
CA ASN A 174 -3.29 -0.31 -11.39
C ASN A 174 -3.31 0.21 -9.95
N GLY A 175 -4.13 1.20 -9.68
CA GLY A 175 -4.29 1.78 -8.36
C GLY A 175 -4.51 3.30 -8.40
N VAL A 176 -5.06 3.82 -7.33
CA VAL A 176 -5.33 5.25 -7.17
C VAL A 176 -5.27 5.63 -5.69
N THR A 177 -5.10 6.92 -5.44
CA THR A 177 -5.32 7.53 -4.13
C THR A 177 -6.33 8.67 -4.26
N VAL A 178 -7.41 8.60 -3.48
CA VAL A 178 -8.47 9.60 -3.42
C VAL A 178 -8.36 10.37 -2.11
N TYR A 179 -8.34 11.69 -2.18
CA TYR A 179 -8.30 12.60 -1.03
C TYR A 179 -9.65 13.32 -0.94
N TYR A 180 -10.35 13.14 0.15
CA TYR A 180 -11.63 13.78 0.40
C TYR A 180 -11.42 15.01 1.28
N GLY A 181 -11.51 16.17 0.66
CA GLY A 181 -11.39 17.45 1.31
C GLY A 181 -12.76 18.13 1.55
N THR A 182 -12.77 19.19 2.35
CA THR A 182 -14.01 19.93 2.67
C THR A 182 -14.48 20.85 1.53
N LYS A 183 -13.64 21.08 0.54
CA LYS A 183 -13.97 21.92 -0.63
C LYS A 183 -14.10 21.09 -1.91
N ASP A 184 -13.29 20.05 -2.06
CA ASP A 184 -13.21 19.27 -3.29
C ASP A 184 -12.60 17.89 -3.02
N THR A 185 -12.69 17.00 -4.00
CA THR A 185 -12.06 15.67 -4.01
C THR A 185 -10.92 15.64 -5.03
N MET A 186 -9.75 15.16 -4.62
CA MET A 186 -8.59 14.98 -5.52
C MET A 186 -8.35 13.48 -5.76
N VAL A 187 -8.21 13.11 -7.02
CA VAL A 187 -7.91 11.74 -7.48
C VAL A 187 -6.59 11.71 -8.25
#